data_ca768beac4f134da73f78a0024396206
#
_entry.id   ca768beac4f134da73f78a0024396206
#
_cell.length_a   1.000
_cell.length_b   1.000
_cell.length_c   1.000
_cell.angle_alpha   90.00
_cell.angle_beta   90.00
_cell.angle_gamma   90.00
#
_symmetry.space_group_name_H-M   'P 1'
#
loop_
_entity.id
_entity.type
_entity.pdbx_description
1 polymer ?
#
loop_
_entity_poly.entity_id
_entity_poly.type
_entity_poly.pdbx_seq_one_letter_code
_entity_poly.pdbx_strand_id
1 'polypeptide(L)'
;MSTVKPLKTKNTDYINILVLCLCVTAVFFVAWTFTGQWPWKSQPYNSYILQAQSWLEGRLDLGRDYPYLELAIFNNKYYVSFPQFPSYAMLPFVLIGWNSCDSMIAFAVSLLGAVYAFKILKHFDIESKTAIFFTLLLTVGSNWLMTAQNAWVWFIAQNMAFTLSLMAIYYALKNKIGLSLAFWACAVGCRPFQILYLPALLYLIYNAHKAVNPEDKIIDIIKKRYLTLVPMAVIALSYMILNFARFGHITEFGHNYLPEFTRSELGQFNIGYMAENLKNMFSVPETQNGIWQYPYANGMCIFLVSPIFISYLVYIARSIIKHEKFDMKFMILVLTIAIIELLSITVHKTMGGAHFGNRYTNDVLPIIFIGTVMLLPKDNDWESFNYPLFFIGLAINLVGSIMFFVQ
;
A
#
# COMPACT_ATOMS: atom_id res chain seq x y z
N MET A 1 30.79 13.81 7.37
CA MET A 1 29.89 13.47 8.49
C MET A 1 29.19 14.75 8.91
N SER A 2 27.95 14.96 8.51
CA SER A 2 27.18 16.14 8.96
C SER A 2 26.41 15.74 10.21
N THR A 3 26.67 16.44 11.28
CA THR A 3 25.95 16.37 12.55
C THR A 3 24.47 16.61 12.31
N VAL A 4 23.63 15.62 12.61
CA VAL A 4 22.17 15.72 12.57
C VAL A 4 21.73 16.80 13.58
N LYS A 5 21.47 18.00 13.11
CA LYS A 5 20.78 19.03 13.91
C LYS A 5 19.33 18.57 14.11
N PRO A 6 18.78 18.66 15.34
CA PRO A 6 17.36 18.40 15.55
C PRO A 6 16.55 19.42 14.74
N LEU A 7 15.77 18.93 13.77
CA LEU A 7 14.85 19.76 12.98
C LEU A 7 13.87 20.46 13.92
N LYS A 8 14.01 21.77 14.06
CA LYS A 8 12.89 22.62 14.49
C LYS A 8 11.83 22.49 13.40
N THR A 9 10.73 21.79 13.72
CA THR A 9 9.52 21.80 12.90
C THR A 9 9.05 23.24 12.78
N LYS A 10 9.35 23.87 11.65
CA LYS A 10 8.89 25.21 11.36
C LYS A 10 7.38 25.16 11.14
N ASN A 11 6.64 26.16 11.58
CA ASN A 11 5.19 26.33 11.30
C ASN A 11 4.85 26.13 9.81
N THR A 12 5.82 26.35 8.91
CA THR A 12 5.72 26.10 7.47
C THR A 12 5.42 24.65 7.11
N ASP A 13 5.88 23.65 7.87
CA ASP A 13 5.61 22.23 7.52
C ASP A 13 4.14 21.85 7.77
N TYR A 14 3.49 22.45 8.77
CA TYR A 14 2.03 22.23 8.99
C TYR A 14 1.21 22.82 7.85
N ILE A 15 1.58 24.01 7.35
CA ILE A 15 0.90 24.64 6.20
C ILE A 15 1.09 23.76 4.96
N ASN A 16 2.29 23.27 4.71
CA ASN A 16 2.57 22.39 3.58
C ASN A 16 1.79 21.07 3.63
N ILE A 17 1.67 20.47 4.82
CA ILE A 17 0.83 19.28 5.04
C ILE A 17 -0.65 19.60 4.77
N LEU A 18 -1.16 20.74 5.25
CA LEU A 18 -2.52 21.17 4.96
C LEU A 18 -2.76 21.35 3.46
N VAL A 19 -1.86 22.05 2.76
CA VAL A 19 -1.92 22.22 1.30
C VAL A 19 -1.92 20.86 0.59
N LEU A 20 -1.03 19.95 0.98
CA LEU A 20 -0.99 18.59 0.44
C LEU A 20 -2.32 17.85 0.62
N CYS A 21 -2.87 17.86 1.84
CA CYS A 21 -4.15 17.22 2.14
C CYS A 21 -5.29 17.84 1.32
N LEU A 22 -5.29 19.17 1.14
CA LEU A 22 -6.26 19.85 0.28
C LEU A 22 -6.13 19.45 -1.19
N CYS A 23 -4.90 19.31 -1.71
CA CYS A 23 -4.67 18.85 -3.09
C CYS A 23 -5.19 17.42 -3.30
N VAL A 24 -4.89 16.48 -2.38
CA VAL A 24 -5.38 15.11 -2.46
C VAL A 24 -6.91 15.09 -2.37
N THR A 25 -7.48 15.85 -1.43
CA THR A 25 -8.94 15.95 -1.25
C THR A 25 -9.63 16.54 -2.48
N ALA A 26 -9.02 17.53 -3.14
CA ALA A 26 -9.57 18.13 -4.36
C ALA A 26 -9.66 17.10 -5.50
N VAL A 27 -8.64 16.27 -5.68
CA VAL A 27 -8.67 15.19 -6.69
C VAL A 27 -9.75 14.15 -6.34
N PHE A 28 -9.85 13.75 -5.08
CA PHE A 28 -10.91 12.84 -4.62
C PHE A 28 -12.30 13.46 -4.79
N PHE A 29 -12.47 14.73 -4.49
CA PHE A 29 -13.73 15.45 -4.66
C PHE A 29 -14.19 15.40 -6.12
N VAL A 30 -13.28 15.63 -7.08
CA VAL A 30 -13.58 15.48 -8.51
C VAL A 30 -14.04 14.06 -8.80
N ALA A 31 -13.27 13.04 -8.38
CA ALA A 31 -13.64 11.65 -8.60
C ALA A 31 -15.01 11.30 -8.00
N TRP A 32 -15.26 11.66 -6.74
CA TRP A 32 -16.53 11.40 -6.04
C TRP A 32 -17.74 12.13 -6.66
N THR A 33 -17.54 13.32 -7.23
CA THR A 33 -18.61 14.05 -7.93
C THR A 33 -19.15 13.24 -9.10
N PHE A 34 -18.29 12.54 -9.83
CA PHE A 34 -18.69 11.72 -10.97
C PHE A 34 -19.14 10.31 -10.58
N THR A 35 -18.49 9.71 -9.57
CA THR A 35 -18.72 8.30 -9.19
C THR A 35 -19.77 8.12 -8.11
N GLY A 36 -20.10 9.17 -7.36
CA GLY A 36 -20.99 9.10 -6.21
C GLY A 36 -20.40 8.40 -4.98
N GLN A 37 -19.10 8.07 -4.97
CA GLN A 37 -18.40 7.32 -3.92
C GLN A 37 -17.98 8.22 -2.73
N TRP A 38 -18.92 8.97 -2.18
CA TRP A 38 -18.65 9.93 -1.11
C TRP A 38 -18.19 9.26 0.20
N PRO A 39 -17.29 9.87 0.97
CA PRO A 39 -16.71 9.26 2.17
C PRO A 39 -17.71 9.03 3.32
N TRP A 40 -18.89 9.61 3.26
CA TRP A 40 -19.98 9.38 4.23
C TRP A 40 -21.00 8.31 3.79
N LYS A 41 -20.83 7.71 2.59
CA LYS A 41 -21.66 6.61 2.13
C LYS A 41 -21.03 5.27 2.50
N SER A 42 -21.85 4.35 3.01
CA SER A 42 -21.44 2.96 3.19
C SER A 42 -21.23 2.27 1.84
N GLN A 43 -20.36 1.27 1.82
CA GLN A 43 -20.04 0.52 0.62
C GLN A 43 -20.74 -0.85 0.62
N PRO A 44 -21.16 -1.38 -0.56
CA PRO A 44 -21.79 -2.69 -0.63
C PRO A 44 -20.83 -3.84 -0.28
N TYR A 45 -19.53 -3.71 -0.63
CA TYR A 45 -18.51 -4.75 -0.38
C TYR A 45 -17.80 -4.52 0.96
N ASN A 46 -18.60 -4.50 2.05
CA ASN A 46 -18.20 -4.11 3.40
C ASN A 46 -17.84 -5.27 4.33
N SER A 47 -17.20 -6.32 3.79
CA SER A 47 -16.87 -7.56 4.54
C SER A 47 -16.20 -7.31 5.89
N TYR A 48 -15.33 -6.31 6.01
CA TYR A 48 -14.63 -6.00 7.26
C TYR A 48 -15.55 -5.43 8.36
N ILE A 49 -16.56 -4.64 7.97
CA ILE A 49 -17.59 -4.18 8.91
C ILE A 49 -18.42 -5.37 9.41
N LEU A 50 -18.87 -6.24 8.50
CA LEU A 50 -19.64 -7.45 8.86
C LEU A 50 -18.83 -8.38 9.78
N GLN A 51 -17.52 -8.52 9.52
CA GLN A 51 -16.65 -9.31 10.39
C GLN A 51 -16.53 -8.68 11.79
N ALA A 52 -16.35 -7.36 11.87
CA ALA A 52 -16.29 -6.66 13.16
C ALA A 52 -17.62 -6.78 13.94
N GLN A 53 -18.77 -6.69 13.27
CA GLN A 53 -20.09 -6.93 13.88
C GLN A 53 -20.21 -8.35 14.40
N SER A 54 -19.83 -9.37 13.62
CA SER A 54 -19.85 -10.77 14.04
C SER A 54 -19.01 -11.02 15.29
N TRP A 55 -17.85 -10.37 15.42
CA TRP A 55 -17.01 -10.47 16.62
C TRP A 55 -17.68 -9.88 17.86
N LEU A 56 -18.41 -8.78 17.73
CA LEU A 56 -19.18 -8.22 18.84
C LEU A 56 -20.37 -9.11 19.27
N GLU A 57 -20.85 -9.97 18.35
CA GLU A 57 -21.87 -10.98 18.63
C GLU A 57 -21.25 -12.30 19.14
N GLY A 58 -19.94 -12.37 19.38
CA GLY A 58 -19.24 -13.58 19.83
C GLY A 58 -19.04 -14.64 18.75
N ARG A 59 -19.23 -14.31 17.47
CA ARG A 59 -19.07 -15.22 16.33
C ARG A 59 -17.81 -14.91 15.53
N LEU A 60 -17.19 -15.94 14.96
CA LEU A 60 -16.04 -15.80 14.06
C LEU A 60 -16.43 -15.89 12.57
N ASP A 61 -17.60 -16.47 12.28
CA ASP A 61 -18.23 -16.55 10.96
C ASP A 61 -19.27 -15.43 10.79
N LEU A 62 -19.72 -15.20 9.56
CA LEU A 62 -20.75 -14.20 9.25
C LEU A 62 -22.18 -14.65 9.49
N GLY A 63 -22.41 -15.91 9.96
CA GLY A 63 -23.70 -16.49 10.28
C GLY A 63 -24.58 -16.81 9.09
N ARG A 64 -24.35 -16.24 7.91
CA ARG A 64 -25.08 -16.48 6.65
C ARG A 64 -24.23 -16.20 5.43
N ASP A 65 -24.68 -16.64 4.28
CA ASP A 65 -24.14 -16.25 2.98
C ASP A 65 -24.53 -14.82 2.62
N TYR A 66 -23.60 -14.16 1.94
CA TYR A 66 -23.79 -12.86 1.27
C TYR A 66 -23.33 -13.04 -0.18
N PRO A 67 -24.23 -13.39 -1.12
CA PRO A 67 -23.86 -13.82 -2.48
C PRO A 67 -23.08 -12.79 -3.30
N TYR A 68 -23.10 -11.52 -2.88
CA TYR A 68 -22.33 -10.42 -3.50
C TYR A 68 -20.93 -10.22 -2.92
N LEU A 69 -20.54 -11.01 -1.88
CA LEU A 69 -19.24 -10.95 -1.26
C LEU A 69 -18.40 -12.18 -1.63
N GLU A 70 -17.08 -12.01 -1.67
CA GLU A 70 -16.13 -13.12 -1.79
C GLU A 70 -15.89 -13.72 -0.41
N LEU A 71 -16.62 -14.79 -0.09
CA LEU A 71 -16.55 -15.44 1.21
C LEU A 71 -15.85 -16.80 1.13
N ALA A 72 -15.01 -17.07 2.13
CA ALA A 72 -14.47 -18.40 2.36
C ALA A 72 -15.57 -19.33 2.90
N ILE A 73 -15.71 -20.49 2.30
CA ILE A 73 -16.64 -21.54 2.77
C ILE A 73 -15.84 -22.65 3.45
N PHE A 74 -15.97 -22.77 4.76
CA PHE A 74 -15.27 -23.77 5.56
C PHE A 74 -16.21 -24.37 6.62
N ASN A 75 -16.30 -25.71 6.66
CA ASN A 75 -17.19 -26.44 7.56
C ASN A 75 -18.65 -25.91 7.56
N ASN A 76 -19.21 -25.67 6.37
CA ASN A 76 -20.56 -25.11 6.15
C ASN A 76 -20.80 -23.74 6.80
N LYS A 77 -19.74 -22.96 7.02
CA LYS A 77 -19.79 -21.60 7.55
C LYS A 77 -19.15 -20.65 6.57
N TYR A 78 -19.55 -19.39 6.65
CA TYR A 78 -19.12 -18.32 5.76
C TYR A 78 -18.20 -17.34 6.52
N TYR A 79 -16.99 -17.14 6.02
CA TYR A 79 -15.98 -16.29 6.64
C TYR A 79 -15.48 -15.24 5.66
N VAL A 80 -15.01 -14.11 6.19
CA VAL A 80 -14.21 -13.16 5.38
C VAL A 80 -12.91 -13.82 4.98
N SER A 81 -12.64 -13.84 3.68
CA SER A 81 -11.50 -14.53 3.05
C SER A 81 -10.22 -13.67 2.97
N PHE A 82 -10.20 -12.54 3.64
CA PHE A 82 -9.10 -11.56 3.62
C PHE A 82 -8.45 -11.45 4.99
N PRO A 83 -7.16 -11.00 5.06
CA PRO A 83 -6.49 -10.72 6.32
C PRO A 83 -7.28 -9.71 7.18
N GLN A 84 -7.20 -9.86 8.49
CA GLN A 84 -8.17 -9.30 9.42
C GLN A 84 -7.88 -7.90 9.97
N PHE A 85 -6.71 -7.30 9.70
CA PHE A 85 -6.37 -6.00 10.30
C PHE A 85 -7.37 -4.87 9.96
N PRO A 86 -7.93 -4.77 8.76
CA PRO A 86 -8.94 -3.74 8.48
C PRO A 86 -10.16 -3.87 9.41
N SER A 87 -10.60 -5.09 9.76
CA SER A 87 -11.67 -5.27 10.75
C SER A 87 -11.26 -4.82 12.15
N TYR A 88 -10.00 -5.02 12.57
CA TYR A 88 -9.51 -4.46 13.84
C TYR A 88 -9.56 -2.93 13.85
N ALA A 89 -9.19 -2.29 12.75
CA ALA A 89 -9.25 -0.83 12.62
C ALA A 89 -10.70 -0.29 12.63
N MET A 90 -11.67 -1.07 12.15
CA MET A 90 -13.09 -0.70 12.13
C MET A 90 -13.81 -1.01 13.44
N LEU A 91 -13.35 -2.00 14.21
CA LEU A 91 -14.00 -2.49 15.43
C LEU A 91 -14.37 -1.38 16.44
N PRO A 92 -13.51 -0.39 16.77
CA PRO A 92 -13.86 0.68 17.69
C PRO A 92 -15.06 1.52 17.23
N PHE A 93 -15.21 1.72 15.92
CA PHE A 93 -16.31 2.50 15.34
C PHE A 93 -17.60 1.68 15.30
N VAL A 94 -17.52 0.39 14.97
CA VAL A 94 -18.64 -0.52 15.00
C VAL A 94 -19.16 -0.69 16.43
N LEU A 95 -18.27 -0.73 17.44
CA LEU A 95 -18.62 -0.82 18.86
C LEU A 95 -19.51 0.36 19.33
N ILE A 96 -19.29 1.56 18.79
CA ILE A 96 -20.13 2.74 19.09
C ILE A 96 -21.33 2.88 18.14
N GLY A 97 -21.62 1.85 17.33
CA GLY A 97 -22.77 1.80 16.42
C GLY A 97 -22.56 2.44 15.05
N TRP A 98 -21.34 2.90 14.72
CA TRP A 98 -21.07 3.49 13.40
C TRP A 98 -20.70 2.41 12.37
N ASN A 99 -21.72 1.76 11.83
CA ASN A 99 -21.57 0.63 10.89
C ASN A 99 -21.33 1.02 9.42
N SER A 100 -21.17 2.29 9.12
CA SER A 100 -20.85 2.85 7.78
C SER A 100 -19.57 3.66 7.79
N CYS A 101 -18.61 3.32 8.68
CA CYS A 101 -17.37 4.06 8.88
C CYS A 101 -16.29 3.79 7.83
N ASP A 102 -16.45 2.76 7.02
CA ASP A 102 -15.47 2.22 6.06
C ASP A 102 -14.93 3.28 5.09
N SER A 103 -15.81 4.02 4.41
CA SER A 103 -15.40 5.05 3.45
C SER A 103 -14.69 6.24 4.10
N MET A 104 -15.14 6.65 5.31
CA MET A 104 -14.49 7.72 6.06
C MET A 104 -13.11 7.28 6.55
N ILE A 105 -12.97 6.02 7.00
CA ILE A 105 -11.69 5.44 7.39
C ILE A 105 -10.76 5.35 6.18
N ALA A 106 -11.25 4.90 5.02
CA ALA A 106 -10.45 4.85 3.78
C ALA A 106 -9.91 6.24 3.43
N PHE A 107 -10.74 7.26 3.49
CA PHE A 107 -10.34 8.64 3.24
C PHE A 107 -9.30 9.15 4.25
N ALA A 108 -9.53 8.95 5.54
CA ALA A 108 -8.59 9.35 6.59
C ALA A 108 -7.23 8.64 6.44
N VAL A 109 -7.24 7.35 6.13
CA VAL A 109 -6.03 6.55 5.87
C VAL A 109 -5.29 7.07 4.63
N SER A 110 -6.02 7.48 3.58
CA SER A 110 -5.44 8.07 2.38
C SER A 110 -4.67 9.35 2.67
N LEU A 111 -5.28 10.26 3.43
CA LEU A 111 -4.60 11.50 3.85
C LEU A 111 -3.39 11.21 4.73
N LEU A 112 -3.50 10.24 5.63
CA LEU A 112 -2.40 9.81 6.50
C LEU A 112 -1.24 9.26 5.67
N GLY A 113 -1.51 8.48 4.62
CA GLY A 113 -0.50 7.97 3.68
C GLY A 113 0.26 9.10 3.00
N ALA A 114 -0.44 10.10 2.48
CA ALA A 114 0.18 11.28 1.88
C ALA A 114 1.04 12.06 2.90
N VAL A 115 0.56 12.24 4.13
CA VAL A 115 1.33 12.89 5.21
C VAL A 115 2.62 12.14 5.53
N TYR A 116 2.59 10.80 5.58
CA TYR A 116 3.80 10.03 5.88
C TYR A 116 4.77 9.98 4.71
N ALA A 117 4.30 9.97 3.47
CA ALA A 117 5.14 10.13 2.29
C ALA A 117 5.87 11.49 2.32
N PHE A 118 5.15 12.59 2.59
CA PHE A 118 5.75 13.91 2.78
C PHE A 118 6.78 13.94 3.91
N LYS A 119 6.48 13.32 5.08
CA LYS A 119 7.42 13.24 6.20
C LYS A 119 8.68 12.43 5.88
N ILE A 120 8.59 11.40 5.03
CA ILE A 120 9.76 10.66 4.55
C ILE A 120 10.66 11.58 3.74
N LEU A 121 10.13 12.34 2.77
CA LEU A 121 10.88 13.32 2.00
C LEU A 121 11.54 14.38 2.90
N LYS A 122 10.80 14.90 3.87
CA LYS A 122 11.34 15.88 4.84
C LYS A 122 12.41 15.29 5.76
N HIS A 123 12.43 13.98 5.97
CA HIS A 123 13.53 13.33 6.70
C HIS A 123 14.88 13.42 5.97
N PHE A 124 14.86 13.48 4.64
CA PHE A 124 16.05 13.67 3.78
C PHE A 124 16.34 15.14 3.47
N ASP A 125 15.76 16.09 4.23
CA ASP A 125 15.92 17.54 4.05
C ASP A 125 15.49 18.06 2.66
N ILE A 126 14.59 17.33 1.98
CA ILE A 126 14.08 17.74 0.68
C ILE A 126 13.18 18.96 0.85
N GLU A 127 13.31 19.92 -0.08
CA GLU A 127 12.54 21.14 -0.11
C GLU A 127 11.02 20.84 -0.15
N SER A 128 10.20 21.65 0.53
CA SER A 128 8.77 21.38 0.68
C SER A 128 8.02 21.33 -0.64
N LYS A 129 8.37 22.16 -1.64
CA LYS A 129 7.78 22.13 -2.99
C LYS A 129 8.02 20.77 -3.64
N THR A 130 9.26 20.30 -3.63
CA THR A 130 9.65 18.99 -4.15
C THR A 130 9.00 17.87 -3.38
N ALA A 131 8.92 17.98 -2.04
CA ALA A 131 8.28 16.99 -1.19
C ALA A 131 6.77 16.86 -1.47
N ILE A 132 6.05 17.96 -1.64
CA ILE A 132 4.64 17.96 -2.06
C ILE A 132 4.51 17.28 -3.43
N PHE A 133 5.34 17.66 -4.40
CA PHE A 133 5.27 17.13 -5.75
C PHE A 133 5.46 15.61 -5.80
N PHE A 134 6.54 15.07 -5.18
CA PHE A 134 6.79 13.63 -5.19
C PHE A 134 5.77 12.85 -4.36
N THR A 135 5.17 13.47 -3.34
CA THR A 135 4.04 12.87 -2.64
C THR A 135 2.81 12.77 -3.54
N LEU A 136 2.50 13.81 -4.32
CA LEU A 136 1.40 13.79 -5.28
C LEU A 136 1.65 12.80 -6.43
N LEU A 137 2.90 12.69 -6.93
CA LEU A 137 3.29 11.69 -7.92
C LEU A 137 3.08 10.26 -7.39
N LEU A 138 3.46 9.99 -6.14
CA LEU A 138 3.25 8.70 -5.49
C LEU A 138 1.77 8.39 -5.26
N THR A 139 0.96 9.39 -4.93
CA THR A 139 -0.44 9.23 -4.55
C THR A 139 -1.35 9.43 -5.76
N VAL A 140 -1.89 10.61 -5.95
CA VAL A 140 -2.88 10.89 -7.01
C VAL A 140 -2.33 10.75 -8.43
N GLY A 141 -1.02 10.79 -8.62
CA GLY A 141 -0.33 10.52 -9.89
C GLY A 141 -0.05 9.03 -10.15
N SER A 142 -0.51 8.12 -9.29
CA SER A 142 -0.30 6.68 -9.42
C SER A 142 -1.61 5.90 -9.29
N ASN A 143 -1.55 4.58 -9.55
CA ASN A 143 -2.72 3.71 -9.42
C ASN A 143 -3.25 3.56 -7.99
N TRP A 144 -2.52 4.09 -6.99
CA TRP A 144 -3.04 4.24 -5.64
C TRP A 144 -4.36 5.01 -5.61
N LEU A 145 -4.56 6.04 -6.49
CA LEU A 145 -5.79 6.81 -6.56
C LEU A 145 -7.02 5.92 -6.74
N MET A 146 -6.94 4.87 -7.58
CA MET A 146 -8.03 3.92 -7.80
C MET A 146 -8.47 3.22 -6.51
N THR A 147 -7.51 2.79 -5.67
CA THR A 147 -7.79 2.04 -4.45
C THR A 147 -8.07 2.92 -3.24
N ALA A 148 -7.66 4.19 -3.28
CA ALA A 148 -7.72 5.10 -2.14
C ALA A 148 -9.06 5.84 -2.01
N GLN A 149 -9.76 6.06 -3.13
CA GLN A 149 -11.02 6.82 -3.16
C GLN A 149 -12.25 6.01 -2.75
N ASN A 150 -12.12 4.71 -2.50
CA ASN A 150 -13.23 3.79 -2.26
C ASN A 150 -12.87 2.77 -1.17
N ALA A 151 -13.87 2.31 -0.41
CA ALA A 151 -13.69 1.39 0.72
C ALA A 151 -14.14 -0.05 0.43
N TRP A 152 -14.24 -0.47 -0.83
CA TRP A 152 -14.49 -1.87 -1.13
C TRP A 152 -13.43 -2.74 -0.47
N VAL A 153 -13.80 -3.92 -0.02
CA VAL A 153 -12.94 -4.83 0.76
C VAL A 153 -11.53 -4.98 0.19
N TRP A 154 -11.40 -5.09 -1.13
CA TRP A 154 -10.12 -5.21 -1.83
C TRP A 154 -9.28 -3.93 -1.79
N PHE A 155 -9.94 -2.77 -1.85
CA PHE A 155 -9.28 -1.46 -2.00
C PHE A 155 -8.84 -0.91 -0.66
N ILE A 156 -9.71 -0.96 0.35
CA ILE A 156 -9.36 -0.45 1.68
C ILE A 156 -8.20 -1.21 2.31
N ALA A 157 -8.11 -2.54 2.10
CA ALA A 157 -6.97 -3.33 2.57
C ALA A 157 -5.65 -2.88 1.93
N GLN A 158 -5.65 -2.58 0.62
CA GLN A 158 -4.47 -2.09 -0.08
C GLN A 158 -4.10 -0.67 0.34
N ASN A 159 -5.07 0.23 0.48
CA ASN A 159 -4.85 1.59 0.95
C ASN A 159 -4.29 1.62 2.39
N MET A 160 -4.81 0.77 3.28
CA MET A 160 -4.26 0.61 4.63
C MET A 160 -2.82 0.05 4.58
N ALA A 161 -2.56 -1.02 3.80
CA ALA A 161 -1.23 -1.59 3.66
C ALA A 161 -0.22 -0.55 3.15
N PHE A 162 -0.56 0.20 2.11
CA PHE A 162 0.26 1.28 1.58
C PHE A 162 0.63 2.31 2.66
N THR A 163 -0.36 2.82 3.38
CA THR A 163 -0.17 3.82 4.43
C THR A 163 0.66 3.29 5.59
N LEU A 164 0.35 2.08 6.08
CA LEU A 164 1.06 1.44 7.17
C LEU A 164 2.52 1.11 6.80
N SER A 165 2.79 0.76 5.54
CA SER A 165 4.15 0.55 5.03
C SER A 165 4.95 1.85 4.99
N LEU A 166 4.35 2.97 4.57
CA LEU A 166 4.99 4.29 4.66
C LEU A 166 5.26 4.69 6.12
N MET A 167 4.33 4.40 7.04
CA MET A 167 4.55 4.63 8.47
C MET A 167 5.70 3.76 9.00
N ALA A 168 5.75 2.47 8.64
CA ALA A 168 6.83 1.57 9.01
C ALA A 168 8.19 2.08 8.53
N ILE A 169 8.30 2.51 7.27
CA ILE A 169 9.49 3.10 6.67
C ILE A 169 9.90 4.39 7.42
N TYR A 170 8.96 5.30 7.66
CA TYR A 170 9.23 6.55 8.37
C TYR A 170 9.79 6.30 9.78
N TYR A 171 9.18 5.38 10.54
CA TYR A 171 9.65 5.07 11.89
C TYR A 171 10.95 4.26 11.91
N ALA A 172 11.24 3.47 10.87
CA ALA A 172 12.56 2.86 10.67
C ALA A 172 13.64 3.93 10.52
N LEU A 173 13.43 4.91 9.65
CA LEU A 173 14.33 6.04 9.44
C LEU A 173 14.54 6.88 10.72
N LYS A 174 13.54 6.97 11.59
CA LYS A 174 13.61 7.66 12.88
C LYS A 174 14.17 6.80 14.02
N ASN A 175 14.70 5.61 13.76
CA ASN A 175 15.19 4.65 14.76
C ASN A 175 14.14 4.30 15.84
N LYS A 176 12.84 4.30 15.48
CA LYS A 176 11.72 3.93 16.35
C LYS A 176 11.30 2.49 16.06
N ILE A 177 12.17 1.53 16.45
CA ILE A 177 12.07 0.11 16.08
C ILE A 177 10.68 -0.47 16.36
N GLY A 178 10.14 -0.28 17.57
CA GLY A 178 8.86 -0.85 17.97
C GLY A 178 7.69 -0.34 17.12
N LEU A 179 7.65 0.97 16.81
CA LEU A 179 6.61 1.55 15.96
C LEU A 179 6.75 1.07 14.51
N SER A 180 7.99 1.03 13.99
CA SER A 180 8.25 0.54 12.64
C SER A 180 7.72 -0.88 12.44
N LEU A 181 8.11 -1.80 13.32
CA LEU A 181 7.73 -3.20 13.22
C LEU A 181 6.26 -3.45 13.56
N ALA A 182 5.65 -2.66 14.46
CA ALA A 182 4.22 -2.72 14.73
C ALA A 182 3.39 -2.32 13.50
N PHE A 183 3.72 -1.19 12.84
CA PHE A 183 3.03 -0.77 11.62
C PHE A 183 3.27 -1.75 10.46
N TRP A 184 4.47 -2.32 10.35
CA TRP A 184 4.72 -3.39 9.39
C TRP A 184 3.84 -4.63 9.67
N ALA A 185 3.70 -5.08 10.91
CA ALA A 185 2.81 -6.20 11.25
C ALA A 185 1.34 -5.87 10.92
N CYS A 186 0.91 -4.63 11.15
CA CYS A 186 -0.42 -4.16 10.71
C CYS A 186 -0.56 -4.20 9.17
N ALA A 187 0.46 -3.78 8.42
CA ALA A 187 0.47 -3.84 6.97
C ALA A 187 0.36 -5.28 6.44
N VAL A 188 1.10 -6.22 7.04
CA VAL A 188 1.00 -7.68 6.75
C VAL A 188 -0.41 -8.19 7.03
N GLY A 189 -1.06 -7.71 8.10
CA GLY A 189 -2.46 -8.03 8.43
C GLY A 189 -3.49 -7.41 7.49
N CYS A 190 -3.08 -6.54 6.55
CA CYS A 190 -3.90 -6.07 5.44
C CYS A 190 -3.56 -6.82 4.15
N ARG A 191 -2.26 -6.98 3.86
CA ARG A 191 -1.73 -7.58 2.63
C ARG A 191 -0.53 -8.46 2.96
N PRO A 192 -0.61 -9.79 2.84
CA PRO A 192 0.46 -10.70 3.24
C PRO A 192 1.81 -10.45 2.55
N PHE A 193 1.82 -9.95 1.32
CA PHE A 193 3.04 -9.62 0.58
C PHE A 193 3.89 -8.53 1.27
N GLN A 194 3.31 -7.71 2.14
CA GLN A 194 4.08 -6.75 2.94
C GLN A 194 5.12 -7.40 3.87
N ILE A 195 5.08 -8.72 4.05
CA ILE A 195 6.13 -9.47 4.76
C ILE A 195 7.50 -9.29 4.09
N LEU A 196 7.54 -9.09 2.79
CA LEU A 196 8.77 -8.88 1.99
C LEU A 196 9.49 -7.57 2.34
N TYR A 197 8.82 -6.62 3.00
CA TYR A 197 9.43 -5.35 3.41
C TYR A 197 10.38 -5.49 4.60
N LEU A 198 10.30 -6.58 5.37
CA LEU A 198 11.08 -6.76 6.59
C LEU A 198 12.59 -6.57 6.40
N PRO A 199 13.26 -7.15 5.38
CA PRO A 199 14.69 -6.92 5.17
C PRO A 199 15.05 -5.45 4.96
N ALA A 200 14.23 -4.70 4.19
CA ALA A 200 14.45 -3.28 3.96
C ALA A 200 14.26 -2.45 5.24
N LEU A 201 13.23 -2.76 6.04
CA LEU A 201 13.00 -2.10 7.33
C LEU A 201 14.14 -2.36 8.31
N LEU A 202 14.63 -3.60 8.40
CA LEU A 202 15.78 -3.96 9.24
C LEU A 202 17.05 -3.23 8.79
N TYR A 203 17.26 -3.10 7.47
CA TYR A 203 18.38 -2.34 6.91
C TYR A 203 18.31 -0.86 7.31
N LEU A 204 17.15 -0.22 7.15
CA LEU A 204 16.93 1.19 7.53
C LEU A 204 17.09 1.39 9.04
N ILE A 205 16.53 0.51 9.86
CA ILE A 205 16.67 0.53 11.33
C ILE A 205 18.12 0.41 11.73
N TYR A 206 18.86 -0.54 11.14
CA TYR A 206 20.26 -0.75 11.44
C TYR A 206 21.09 0.51 11.13
N ASN A 207 20.91 1.09 9.94
CA ASN A 207 21.64 2.29 9.56
C ASN A 207 21.27 3.51 10.43
N ALA A 208 19.98 3.70 10.72
CA ALA A 208 19.52 4.76 11.62
C ALA A 208 20.07 4.58 13.06
N HIS A 209 20.18 3.34 13.54
CA HIS A 209 20.78 3.07 14.84
C HIS A 209 22.27 3.34 14.85
N LYS A 210 23.00 2.87 13.83
CA LYS A 210 24.46 3.07 13.69
C LYS A 210 24.85 4.53 13.55
N ALA A 211 23.98 5.38 13.00
CA ALA A 211 24.21 6.81 12.93
C ALA A 211 24.25 7.49 14.33
N VAL A 212 23.58 6.90 15.31
CA VAL A 212 23.53 7.42 16.70
C VAL A 212 24.52 6.67 17.61
N ASN A 213 24.65 5.36 17.42
CA ASN A 213 25.48 4.46 18.25
C ASN A 213 26.43 3.65 17.35
N PRO A 214 27.54 4.24 16.86
CA PRO A 214 28.42 3.60 15.87
C PRO A 214 29.04 2.28 16.35
N GLU A 215 29.31 2.16 17.64
CA GLU A 215 30.01 1.00 18.23
C GLU A 215 29.10 -0.21 18.48
N ASP A 216 27.77 -0.01 18.56
CA ASP A 216 26.84 -1.11 18.86
C ASP A 216 26.86 -2.17 17.74
N LYS A 217 27.01 -3.43 18.12
CA LYS A 217 26.84 -4.59 17.25
C LYS A 217 25.34 -4.94 17.15
N ILE A 218 24.96 -5.73 16.18
CA ILE A 218 23.55 -6.20 16.01
C ILE A 218 23.03 -6.83 17.30
N ILE A 219 23.85 -7.63 17.97
CA ILE A 219 23.45 -8.29 19.22
C ILE A 219 23.16 -7.28 20.35
N ASP A 220 23.87 -6.15 20.38
CA ASP A 220 23.68 -5.10 21.37
C ASP A 220 22.35 -4.37 21.11
N ILE A 221 22.02 -4.15 19.83
CA ILE A 221 20.73 -3.57 19.43
C ILE A 221 19.59 -4.47 19.91
N ILE A 222 19.68 -5.78 19.65
CA ILE A 222 18.67 -6.75 20.07
C ILE A 222 18.53 -6.75 21.60
N LYS A 223 19.64 -6.88 22.34
CA LYS A 223 19.63 -6.90 23.81
C LYS A 223 19.06 -5.61 24.43
N LYS A 224 19.36 -4.46 23.86
CA LYS A 224 18.88 -3.16 24.35
C LYS A 224 17.41 -2.86 23.96
N ARG A 225 16.90 -3.50 22.92
CA ARG A 225 15.63 -3.12 22.30
C ARG A 225 14.60 -4.25 22.16
N TYR A 226 14.83 -5.46 22.71
CA TYR A 226 13.93 -6.61 22.55
C TYR A 226 12.48 -6.33 23.01
N LEU A 227 12.30 -5.53 24.07
CA LEU A 227 10.96 -5.16 24.54
C LEU A 227 10.18 -4.31 23.52
N THR A 228 10.88 -3.62 22.61
CA THR A 228 10.20 -2.86 21.54
C THR A 228 9.59 -3.77 20.48
N LEU A 229 9.90 -5.07 20.47
CA LEU A 229 9.31 -6.07 19.57
C LEU A 229 7.93 -6.56 20.06
N VAL A 230 7.59 -6.32 21.33
CA VAL A 230 6.34 -6.79 21.94
C VAL A 230 5.09 -6.36 21.16
N PRO A 231 4.92 -5.09 20.74
CA PRO A 231 3.73 -4.71 19.96
C PRO A 231 3.58 -5.51 18.67
N MET A 232 4.67 -5.68 17.90
CA MET A 232 4.69 -6.51 16.69
C MET A 232 4.28 -7.96 17.01
N ALA A 233 4.86 -8.55 18.04
CA ALA A 233 4.58 -9.93 18.43
C ALA A 233 3.11 -10.11 18.85
N VAL A 234 2.54 -9.19 19.62
CA VAL A 234 1.13 -9.22 20.03
C VAL A 234 0.21 -9.15 18.80
N ILE A 235 0.51 -8.27 17.85
CA ILE A 235 -0.27 -8.15 16.60
C ILE A 235 -0.18 -9.45 15.81
N ALA A 236 1.01 -9.99 15.58
CA ALA A 236 1.20 -11.25 14.84
C ALA A 236 0.50 -12.44 15.52
N LEU A 237 0.65 -12.57 16.86
CA LEU A 237 -0.03 -13.61 17.62
C LEU A 237 -1.55 -13.49 17.53
N SER A 238 -2.11 -12.28 17.54
CA SER A 238 -3.57 -12.10 17.38
C SER A 238 -4.08 -12.66 16.05
N TYR A 239 -3.32 -12.48 14.96
CA TYR A 239 -3.66 -13.07 13.66
C TYR A 239 -3.58 -14.59 13.69
N MET A 240 -2.50 -15.13 14.26
CA MET A 240 -2.30 -16.59 14.36
C MET A 240 -3.41 -17.26 15.17
N ILE A 241 -3.79 -16.67 16.31
CA ILE A 241 -4.88 -17.16 17.15
C ILE A 241 -6.22 -17.12 16.40
N LEU A 242 -6.54 -16.00 15.75
CA LEU A 242 -7.78 -15.84 15.00
C LEU A 242 -7.85 -16.78 13.80
N ASN A 243 -6.76 -16.97 13.07
CA ASN A 243 -6.67 -17.89 11.96
C ASN A 243 -6.86 -19.34 12.44
N PHE A 244 -6.18 -19.73 13.52
CA PHE A 244 -6.33 -21.05 14.11
C PHE A 244 -7.77 -21.32 14.58
N ALA A 245 -8.39 -20.34 15.23
CA ALA A 245 -9.77 -20.47 15.72
C ALA A 245 -10.80 -20.60 14.58
N ARG A 246 -10.55 -19.98 13.41
CA ARG A 246 -11.45 -20.05 12.25
C ARG A 246 -11.20 -21.31 11.39
N PHE A 247 -9.93 -21.64 11.13
CA PHE A 247 -9.54 -22.58 10.08
C PHE A 247 -8.65 -23.72 10.58
N GLY A 248 -8.28 -23.75 11.86
CA GLY A 248 -7.40 -24.79 12.44
C GLY A 248 -5.93 -24.66 12.01
N HIS A 249 -5.55 -23.58 11.35
CA HIS A 249 -4.18 -23.34 10.89
C HIS A 249 -3.75 -21.88 11.11
N ILE A 250 -2.55 -21.68 11.66
CA ILE A 250 -2.09 -20.33 12.11
C ILE A 250 -1.84 -19.32 10.99
N THR A 251 -1.57 -19.78 9.77
CA THR A 251 -1.30 -18.93 8.60
C THR A 251 -2.47 -18.83 7.62
N GLU A 252 -3.54 -19.61 7.83
CA GLU A 252 -4.70 -19.62 6.95
C GLU A 252 -5.69 -18.51 7.34
N PHE A 253 -5.88 -17.55 6.46
CA PHE A 253 -6.82 -16.44 6.67
C PHE A 253 -8.13 -16.58 5.88
N GLY A 254 -8.31 -17.72 5.16
CA GLY A 254 -9.54 -18.07 4.47
C GLY A 254 -9.45 -18.01 2.95
N HIS A 255 -8.40 -17.44 2.38
CA HIS A 255 -8.32 -17.21 0.94
C HIS A 255 -8.32 -18.53 0.13
N ASN A 256 -7.69 -19.58 0.66
CA ASN A 256 -7.69 -20.90 0.03
C ASN A 256 -9.08 -21.56 -0.02
N TYR A 257 -10.04 -21.09 0.78
CA TYR A 257 -11.41 -21.62 0.82
C TYR A 257 -12.40 -20.80 -0.02
N LEU A 258 -11.91 -19.86 -0.83
CA LEU A 258 -12.75 -19.19 -1.82
C LEU A 258 -13.19 -20.15 -2.91
N PRO A 259 -14.50 -20.20 -3.27
CA PRO A 259 -15.01 -21.03 -4.35
C PRO A 259 -14.26 -20.83 -5.68
N GLU A 260 -13.76 -19.64 -5.93
CA GLU A 260 -12.96 -19.32 -7.11
C GLU A 260 -11.68 -20.14 -7.22
N PHE A 261 -11.01 -20.41 -6.10
CA PHE A 261 -9.75 -21.16 -6.09
C PHE A 261 -9.96 -22.64 -5.85
N THR A 262 -10.95 -23.03 -5.03
CA THR A 262 -11.25 -24.44 -4.78
C THR A 262 -11.79 -25.16 -6.01
N ARG A 263 -12.43 -24.44 -6.95
CA ARG A 263 -12.94 -24.97 -8.23
C ARG A 263 -11.95 -24.82 -9.39
N SER A 264 -10.80 -24.20 -9.17
CA SER A 264 -9.79 -23.99 -10.21
C SER A 264 -8.90 -25.22 -10.34
N GLU A 265 -8.72 -25.73 -11.56
CA GLU A 265 -7.82 -26.86 -11.85
C GLU A 265 -6.37 -26.58 -11.43
N LEU A 266 -5.89 -25.35 -11.60
CA LEU A 266 -4.52 -24.94 -11.27
C LEU A 266 -4.41 -24.30 -9.88
N GLY A 267 -5.52 -24.16 -9.14
CA GLY A 267 -5.55 -23.50 -7.82
C GLY A 267 -5.31 -22.01 -7.87
N GLN A 268 -4.92 -21.42 -6.72
CA GLN A 268 -4.71 -19.99 -6.56
C GLN A 268 -3.40 -19.51 -7.21
N PHE A 269 -2.30 -20.25 -7.02
CA PHE A 269 -0.96 -19.91 -7.52
C PHE A 269 -0.43 -20.98 -8.43
N ASN A 270 -0.10 -20.63 -9.68
CA ASN A 270 0.49 -21.53 -10.64
C ASN A 270 1.32 -20.78 -11.68
N ILE A 271 2.46 -21.35 -12.08
CA ILE A 271 3.33 -20.78 -13.11
C ILE A 271 2.61 -20.63 -14.47
N GLY A 272 1.58 -21.46 -14.72
CA GLY A 272 0.77 -21.40 -15.94
C GLY A 272 0.05 -20.07 -16.15
N TYR A 273 -0.17 -19.28 -15.07
CA TYR A 273 -0.80 -17.95 -15.17
C TYR A 273 0.18 -16.84 -15.59
N MET A 274 1.51 -17.09 -15.46
CA MET A 274 2.53 -16.04 -15.58
C MET A 274 2.53 -15.35 -16.93
N ALA A 275 2.46 -16.08 -18.03
CA ALA A 275 2.55 -15.49 -19.37
C ALA A 275 1.40 -14.52 -19.67
N GLU A 276 0.18 -14.91 -19.32
CA GLU A 276 -1.02 -14.07 -19.50
C GLU A 276 -0.99 -12.87 -18.56
N ASN A 277 -0.64 -13.07 -17.30
CA ASN A 277 -0.58 -12.00 -16.32
C ASN A 277 0.54 -10.98 -16.64
N LEU A 278 1.69 -11.42 -17.16
CA LEU A 278 2.70 -10.50 -17.67
C LEU A 278 2.17 -9.68 -18.86
N LYS A 279 1.45 -10.30 -19.80
CA LYS A 279 0.80 -9.57 -20.89
C LYS A 279 -0.18 -8.52 -20.33
N ASN A 280 -1.02 -8.89 -19.39
CA ASN A 280 -1.98 -7.98 -18.75
C ASN A 280 -1.28 -6.84 -17.99
N MET A 281 -0.15 -7.11 -17.31
CA MET A 281 0.64 -6.10 -16.58
C MET A 281 1.18 -4.99 -17.49
N PHE A 282 1.31 -5.24 -18.80
CA PHE A 282 1.79 -4.28 -19.78
C PHE A 282 0.74 -3.90 -20.83
N SER A 283 -0.53 -4.31 -20.66
CA SER A 283 -1.63 -3.94 -21.54
C SER A 283 -1.82 -2.43 -21.57
N VAL A 284 -2.11 -1.90 -22.76
CA VAL A 284 -2.36 -0.47 -22.96
C VAL A 284 -3.83 -0.26 -23.39
N PRO A 285 -4.37 0.94 -23.17
CA PRO A 285 -5.69 1.27 -23.70
C PRO A 285 -5.75 1.09 -25.22
N GLU A 286 -6.86 0.55 -25.72
CA GLU A 286 -7.12 0.36 -27.14
C GLU A 286 -8.20 1.35 -27.61
N THR A 287 -8.26 1.61 -28.91
CA THR A 287 -9.33 2.43 -29.48
C THR A 287 -10.27 1.54 -30.27
N GLN A 288 -11.55 1.48 -29.87
CA GLN A 288 -12.60 0.79 -30.58
C GLN A 288 -13.67 1.82 -31.02
N ASN A 289 -13.93 1.88 -32.31
CA ASN A 289 -14.89 2.85 -32.89
C ASN A 289 -14.63 4.32 -32.48
N GLY A 290 -13.35 4.71 -32.35
CA GLY A 290 -12.95 6.06 -31.93
C GLY A 290 -13.10 6.36 -30.46
N ILE A 291 -13.46 5.37 -29.63
CA ILE A 291 -13.60 5.49 -28.17
C ILE A 291 -12.46 4.72 -27.50
N TRP A 292 -11.82 5.36 -26.52
CA TRP A 292 -10.80 4.72 -25.69
C TRP A 292 -11.44 3.64 -24.82
N GLN A 293 -10.89 2.43 -24.91
CA GLN A 293 -11.24 1.29 -24.04
C GLN A 293 -10.07 0.99 -23.12
N TYR A 294 -10.30 1.13 -21.84
CA TYR A 294 -9.31 0.72 -20.82
C TYR A 294 -9.45 -0.77 -20.53
N PRO A 295 -8.35 -1.48 -20.26
CA PRO A 295 -8.43 -2.83 -19.70
C PRO A 295 -8.91 -2.74 -18.23
N TYR A 296 -10.13 -3.21 -17.96
CA TYR A 296 -10.72 -3.20 -16.61
C TYR A 296 -10.65 -4.55 -15.89
N ALA A 297 -9.85 -5.46 -16.41
CA ALA A 297 -9.65 -6.76 -15.80
C ALA A 297 -8.16 -7.12 -15.81
N ASN A 298 -7.67 -7.60 -14.67
CA ASN A 298 -6.35 -8.21 -14.50
C ASN A 298 -5.15 -7.34 -14.87
N GLY A 299 -5.30 -6.04 -14.94
CA GLY A 299 -4.16 -5.14 -15.03
C GLY A 299 -4.09 -4.26 -16.27
N MET A 300 -3.22 -3.29 -16.21
CA MET A 300 -2.87 -2.34 -17.25
C MET A 300 -1.40 -1.95 -17.05
N CYS A 301 -0.76 -1.38 -18.06
CA CYS A 301 0.65 -1.01 -18.07
C CYS A 301 1.07 -0.24 -16.81
N ILE A 302 1.93 -0.89 -16.00
CA ILE A 302 2.39 -0.37 -14.70
C ILE A 302 3.06 1.00 -14.81
N PHE A 303 3.76 1.26 -15.91
CA PHE A 303 4.46 2.51 -16.17
C PHE A 303 3.50 3.67 -16.51
N LEU A 304 2.35 3.36 -17.11
CA LEU A 304 1.33 4.36 -17.41
C LEU A 304 0.52 4.73 -16.16
N VAL A 305 0.13 3.71 -15.38
CA VAL A 305 -0.71 3.94 -14.20
C VAL A 305 0.07 4.32 -12.95
N SER A 306 1.37 4.02 -12.91
CA SER A 306 2.26 4.38 -11.78
C SER A 306 3.62 4.86 -12.30
N PRO A 307 3.70 6.08 -12.88
CA PRO A 307 4.93 6.59 -13.51
C PRO A 307 6.14 6.71 -12.57
N ILE A 308 5.94 6.68 -11.27
CA ILE A 308 7.02 6.67 -10.28
C ILE A 308 8.00 5.51 -10.48
N PHE A 309 7.57 4.38 -11.07
CA PHE A 309 8.47 3.28 -11.46
C PHE A 309 9.50 3.76 -12.49
N ILE A 310 9.08 4.59 -13.46
CA ILE A 310 9.99 5.19 -14.45
C ILE A 310 10.98 6.12 -13.75
N SER A 311 10.49 6.98 -12.83
CA SER A 311 11.35 7.89 -12.07
C SER A 311 12.44 7.12 -11.32
N TYR A 312 12.08 6.03 -10.65
CA TYR A 312 13.02 5.18 -9.92
C TYR A 312 14.11 4.59 -10.84
N LEU A 313 13.69 3.98 -11.97
CA LEU A 313 14.64 3.38 -12.93
C LEU A 313 15.58 4.41 -13.56
N VAL A 314 15.04 5.57 -13.93
CA VAL A 314 15.83 6.65 -14.51
C VAL A 314 16.83 7.20 -13.49
N TYR A 315 16.45 7.34 -12.21
CA TYR A 315 17.37 7.84 -11.19
C TYR A 315 18.48 6.84 -10.85
N ILE A 316 18.21 5.54 -10.84
CA ILE A 316 19.28 4.53 -10.74
C ILE A 316 20.24 4.67 -11.91
N ALA A 317 19.72 4.68 -13.15
CA ALA A 317 20.56 4.80 -14.35
C ALA A 317 21.39 6.08 -14.33
N ARG A 318 20.76 7.22 -13.98
CA ARG A 318 21.45 8.52 -13.85
C ARG A 318 22.58 8.46 -12.82
N SER A 319 22.31 7.93 -11.64
CA SER A 319 23.31 7.84 -10.56
C SER A 319 24.49 6.96 -10.95
N ILE A 320 24.26 5.89 -11.70
CA ILE A 320 25.33 5.05 -12.23
C ILE A 320 26.15 5.81 -13.30
N ILE A 321 25.49 6.43 -14.28
CA ILE A 321 26.14 7.15 -15.39
C ILE A 321 26.94 8.36 -14.89
N LYS A 322 26.37 9.11 -13.92
CA LYS A 322 27.03 10.29 -13.34
C LYS A 322 28.02 9.95 -12.22
N HIS A 323 28.23 8.66 -11.92
CA HIS A 323 29.07 8.16 -10.81
C HIS A 323 28.75 8.82 -9.47
N GLU A 324 27.45 9.08 -9.20
CA GLU A 324 26.99 9.64 -7.93
C GLU A 324 27.12 8.60 -6.81
N LYS A 325 27.45 9.07 -5.60
CA LYS A 325 27.49 8.18 -4.43
C LYS A 325 26.07 7.95 -3.91
N PHE A 326 25.62 6.70 -3.97
CA PHE A 326 24.35 6.26 -3.41
C PHE A 326 24.50 4.89 -2.72
N ASP A 327 23.51 4.51 -1.95
CA ASP A 327 23.48 3.24 -1.24
C ASP A 327 23.08 2.10 -2.19
N MET A 328 24.05 1.56 -2.93
CA MET A 328 23.85 0.48 -3.90
C MET A 328 23.23 -0.77 -3.24
N LYS A 329 23.62 -1.09 -2.00
CA LYS A 329 23.10 -2.28 -1.29
C LYS A 329 21.61 -2.14 -1.05
N PHE A 330 21.18 -0.95 -0.60
CA PHE A 330 19.77 -0.68 -0.38
C PHE A 330 18.98 -0.66 -1.70
N MET A 331 19.54 -0.09 -2.78
CA MET A 331 18.87 -0.09 -4.09
C MET A 331 18.70 -1.51 -4.66
N ILE A 332 19.70 -2.37 -4.51
CA ILE A 332 19.58 -3.79 -4.88
C ILE A 332 18.46 -4.46 -4.05
N LEU A 333 18.41 -4.19 -2.75
CA LEU A 333 17.37 -4.74 -1.88
C LEU A 333 15.97 -4.28 -2.29
N VAL A 334 15.79 -2.99 -2.59
CA VAL A 334 14.52 -2.43 -3.10
C VAL A 334 14.10 -3.11 -4.40
N LEU A 335 15.01 -3.23 -5.37
CA LEU A 335 14.75 -3.93 -6.64
C LEU A 335 14.40 -5.38 -6.43
N THR A 336 15.12 -6.08 -5.55
CA THR A 336 14.88 -7.50 -5.26
C THR A 336 13.48 -7.70 -4.67
N ILE A 337 13.08 -6.87 -3.68
CA ILE A 337 11.74 -6.93 -3.10
C ILE A 337 10.68 -6.65 -4.17
N ALA A 338 10.85 -5.59 -4.96
CA ALA A 338 9.91 -5.22 -6.00
C ALA A 338 9.76 -6.33 -7.06
N ILE A 339 10.86 -6.93 -7.51
CA ILE A 339 10.82 -8.02 -8.50
C ILE A 339 10.14 -9.27 -7.92
N ILE A 340 10.48 -9.68 -6.68
CA ILE A 340 9.85 -10.84 -6.05
C ILE A 340 8.35 -10.63 -5.93
N GLU A 341 7.92 -9.45 -5.48
CA GLU A 341 6.51 -9.13 -5.31
C GLU A 341 5.77 -9.09 -6.64
N LEU A 342 6.32 -8.42 -7.66
CA LEU A 342 5.76 -8.38 -9.01
C LEU A 342 5.67 -9.78 -9.63
N LEU A 343 6.71 -10.62 -9.50
CA LEU A 343 6.66 -12.00 -9.98
C LEU A 343 5.63 -12.85 -9.22
N SER A 344 5.51 -12.67 -7.92
CA SER A 344 4.51 -13.38 -7.11
C SER A 344 3.07 -13.04 -7.52
N ILE A 345 2.82 -11.81 -7.95
CA ILE A 345 1.52 -11.41 -8.50
C ILE A 345 1.24 -12.13 -9.82
N THR A 346 2.25 -12.32 -10.68
CA THR A 346 2.03 -12.92 -12.00
C THR A 346 1.69 -14.41 -11.96
N VAL A 347 2.02 -15.12 -10.89
CA VAL A 347 1.64 -16.53 -10.72
C VAL A 347 0.31 -16.71 -10.00
N HIS A 348 -0.37 -15.64 -9.58
CA HIS A 348 -1.71 -15.68 -9.00
C HIS A 348 -2.76 -15.83 -10.11
N LYS A 349 -3.84 -16.58 -9.86
CA LYS A 349 -4.92 -16.86 -10.83
C LYS A 349 -5.49 -15.60 -11.46
N THR A 350 -5.64 -14.53 -10.67
CA THR A 350 -6.11 -13.24 -11.14
C THR A 350 -5.13 -12.16 -10.72
N MET A 351 -4.96 -11.14 -11.53
CA MET A 351 -4.20 -9.95 -11.15
C MET A 351 -5.06 -8.90 -10.43
N GLY A 352 -6.06 -9.37 -9.67
CA GLY A 352 -6.95 -8.54 -8.89
C GLY A 352 -8.37 -8.45 -9.44
N GLY A 353 -8.71 -9.17 -10.50
CA GLY A 353 -10.05 -9.20 -11.09
C GLY A 353 -10.45 -7.87 -11.74
N ALA A 354 -11.71 -7.46 -11.57
CA ALA A 354 -12.23 -6.23 -12.14
C ALA A 354 -11.74 -4.99 -11.37
N HIS A 355 -10.99 -4.14 -12.04
CA HIS A 355 -10.52 -2.84 -11.55
C HIS A 355 -9.88 -2.06 -12.70
N PHE A 356 -9.71 -0.75 -12.52
CA PHE A 356 -8.88 0.06 -13.41
C PHE A 356 -7.40 -0.01 -13.00
N GLY A 357 -6.51 -0.07 -13.97
CA GLY A 357 -5.07 -0.02 -13.76
C GLY A 357 -4.47 -1.35 -13.32
N ASN A 358 -3.50 -1.32 -12.42
CA ASN A 358 -2.83 -2.51 -11.90
C ASN A 358 -2.72 -2.43 -10.37
N ARG A 359 -3.85 -2.66 -9.69
CA ARG A 359 -3.96 -2.42 -8.24
C ARG A 359 -2.97 -3.22 -7.40
N TYR A 360 -2.60 -4.43 -7.81
CA TYR A 360 -1.65 -5.23 -7.02
C TYR A 360 -0.25 -4.62 -6.98
N THR A 361 0.13 -3.82 -7.99
CA THR A 361 1.41 -3.10 -7.96
C THR A 361 1.44 -1.95 -6.94
N ASN A 362 0.29 -1.56 -6.37
CA ASN A 362 0.25 -0.59 -5.27
C ASN A 362 0.95 -1.11 -4.01
N ASP A 363 1.01 -2.44 -3.83
CA ASP A 363 1.72 -3.07 -2.71
C ASP A 363 3.25 -2.79 -2.79
N VAL A 364 3.79 -2.54 -3.99
CA VAL A 364 5.21 -2.24 -4.26
C VAL A 364 5.54 -0.73 -4.17
N LEU A 365 4.54 0.14 -4.29
CA LEU A 365 4.77 1.59 -4.36
C LEU A 365 5.56 2.18 -3.18
N PRO A 366 5.32 1.82 -1.90
CA PRO A 366 6.07 2.39 -0.78
C PRO A 366 7.57 2.05 -0.81
N ILE A 367 7.96 0.85 -1.27
CA ILE A 367 9.38 0.47 -1.35
C ILE A 367 10.09 1.16 -2.52
N ILE A 368 9.41 1.28 -3.66
CA ILE A 368 9.91 2.07 -4.81
C ILE A 368 10.05 3.54 -4.44
N PHE A 369 9.08 4.07 -3.68
CA PHE A 369 9.11 5.46 -3.24
C PHE A 369 10.34 5.78 -2.39
N ILE A 370 10.64 4.99 -1.35
CA ILE A 370 11.83 5.25 -0.54
C ILE A 370 13.12 5.12 -1.37
N GLY A 371 13.18 4.16 -2.30
CA GLY A 371 14.29 4.06 -3.25
C GLY A 371 14.42 5.32 -4.11
N THR A 372 13.30 5.82 -4.65
CA THR A 372 13.26 7.06 -5.44
C THR A 372 13.74 8.26 -4.62
N VAL A 373 13.23 8.40 -3.39
CA VAL A 373 13.61 9.51 -2.48
C VAL A 373 15.11 9.53 -2.20
N MET A 374 15.73 8.38 -1.98
CA MET A 374 17.17 8.28 -1.70
C MET A 374 18.05 8.57 -2.93
N LEU A 375 17.48 8.50 -4.12
CA LEU A 375 18.16 8.76 -5.40
C LEU A 375 17.82 10.15 -5.97
N LEU A 376 16.97 10.94 -5.29
CA LEU A 376 16.55 12.24 -5.82
C LEU A 376 17.76 13.14 -6.12
N PRO A 377 17.85 13.69 -7.35
CA PRO A 377 18.89 14.64 -7.71
C PRO A 377 18.85 15.88 -6.81
N LYS A 378 20.00 16.42 -6.49
CA LYS A 378 20.12 17.68 -5.73
C LYS A 378 19.87 18.92 -6.57
N ASP A 379 20.02 18.79 -7.89
CA ASP A 379 19.71 19.82 -8.88
C ASP A 379 18.21 19.76 -9.25
N ASN A 380 17.70 20.80 -9.89
CA ASN A 380 16.29 20.84 -10.32
C ASN A 380 16.03 20.10 -11.65
N ASP A 381 16.99 19.33 -12.16
CA ASP A 381 16.87 18.55 -13.41
C ASP A 381 15.69 17.55 -13.37
N TRP A 382 15.23 17.18 -12.17
CA TRP A 382 14.10 16.31 -11.99
C TRP A 382 12.76 16.89 -12.48
N GLU A 383 12.62 18.23 -12.52
CA GLU A 383 11.35 18.91 -12.84
C GLU A 383 10.90 18.60 -14.27
N SER A 384 11.78 18.80 -15.26
CA SER A 384 11.46 18.63 -16.68
C SER A 384 11.02 17.21 -17.02
N PHE A 385 11.53 16.21 -16.30
CA PHE A 385 11.20 14.81 -16.50
C PHE A 385 9.94 14.37 -15.73
N ASN A 386 9.80 14.79 -14.46
CA ASN A 386 8.72 14.27 -13.62
C ASN A 386 7.40 15.03 -13.74
N TYR A 387 7.40 16.31 -14.15
CA TYR A 387 6.12 17.00 -14.39
C TYR A 387 5.27 16.32 -15.48
N PRO A 388 5.80 15.99 -16.67
CA PRO A 388 5.04 15.22 -17.65
C PRO A 388 4.53 13.88 -17.10
N LEU A 389 5.36 13.14 -16.38
CA LEU A 389 4.98 11.86 -15.78
C LEU A 389 3.84 12.01 -14.77
N PHE A 390 3.88 13.04 -13.94
CA PHE A 390 2.81 13.32 -12.98
C PHE A 390 1.48 13.62 -13.67
N PHE A 391 1.48 14.52 -14.67
CA PHE A 391 0.24 14.90 -15.35
C PHE A 391 -0.35 13.75 -16.16
N ILE A 392 0.49 12.93 -16.81
CA ILE A 392 0.04 11.71 -17.49
C ILE A 392 -0.56 10.74 -16.48
N GLY A 393 0.13 10.45 -15.37
CA GLY A 393 -0.35 9.56 -14.32
C GLY A 393 -1.66 10.05 -13.70
N LEU A 394 -1.75 11.34 -13.34
CA LEU A 394 -2.95 11.94 -12.78
C LEU A 394 -4.14 11.85 -13.75
N ALA A 395 -3.94 12.23 -15.02
CA ALA A 395 -5.02 12.19 -16.02
C ALA A 395 -5.51 10.76 -16.25
N ILE A 396 -4.61 9.80 -16.45
CA ILE A 396 -4.96 8.41 -16.70
C ILE A 396 -5.68 7.80 -15.49
N ASN A 397 -5.16 8.01 -14.28
CA ASN A 397 -5.76 7.41 -13.08
C ASN A 397 -7.09 8.07 -12.72
N LEU A 398 -7.22 9.39 -12.84
CA LEU A 398 -8.47 10.08 -12.54
C LEU A 398 -9.58 9.67 -13.53
N VAL A 399 -9.30 9.77 -14.82
CA VAL A 399 -10.29 9.43 -15.87
C VAL A 399 -10.63 7.94 -15.83
N GLY A 400 -9.62 7.07 -15.77
CA GLY A 400 -9.83 5.63 -15.75
C GLY A 400 -10.58 5.14 -14.51
N SER A 401 -10.30 5.72 -13.34
CA SER A 401 -11.05 5.42 -12.12
C SER A 401 -12.51 5.86 -12.21
N ILE A 402 -12.76 7.08 -12.70
CA ILE A 402 -14.13 7.58 -12.89
C ILE A 402 -14.89 6.66 -13.86
N MET A 403 -14.31 6.34 -15.00
CA MET A 403 -14.94 5.47 -15.99
C MET A 403 -15.24 4.08 -15.44
N PHE A 404 -14.35 3.51 -14.60
CA PHE A 404 -14.57 2.21 -13.97
C PHE A 404 -15.78 2.21 -13.02
N PHE A 405 -15.99 3.25 -12.24
CA PHE A 405 -17.10 3.30 -11.28
C PHE A 405 -18.44 3.79 -11.87
N VAL A 406 -18.43 4.36 -13.06
CA VAL A 406 -19.66 4.87 -13.74
C VAL A 406 -20.25 3.83 -14.69
N GLN A 407 -19.48 2.79 -15.07
CA GLN A 407 -19.98 1.64 -15.83
C GLN A 407 -20.92 0.77 -14.97
#